data_7f7662748e639fa0f9267326380e368b
#
_entry.id   7f7662748e639fa0f9267326380e368b
#
_cell.length_a   1.000
_cell.length_b   1.000
_cell.length_c   1.000
_cell.angle_alpha   90.00
_cell.angle_beta   90.00
_cell.angle_gamma   90.00
#
_symmetry.space_group_name_H-M   'P 1'
#
loop_
_entity.id
_entity.type
_entity.pdbx_description
1 polymer ?
#
loop_
_entity_poly.entity_id
_entity_poly.type
_entity_poly.pdbx_seq_one_letter_code
_entity_poly.pdbx_strand_id
1 'polypeptide(L)'
;MMLTFVAILVCMTPATADQWRFENVERVVAITDIHGAYKPMVAVLQQAEVIDNALAWSGADTHLVVTGDLVDRGPESRKVMDLLMRLESEAEAAGGKVHVLIGNHEVMNLVGDLRYVSKAEYAAFAEDELAAERERGYMAFAEQRMAGEDNPTAMRVVFDQKHPDGFFAHRRAFSSDGKYGKWLLSKPVVIVVNETAFVHGGLSPMISGIGLEGVNGKLRGEMVEYVRQLDVVFEAGALLPSDGFRDHPELLGRYMPPLDTQENVLQAIAVVKALNTSDLHSLDGPLWYRGNVVCSELVESDKLDAVLQAIDATRVVIGHTPTPGRRVLERLDGRIIEIDTGMLNNYYGGSANALIIDSSGVSVVNQHSDEVLDPVPHPRSVGSRPEGSLAYDEIEDLLGSGNVVSRGMDENGRDVVTVSDGARTIESIFAKRPGRGFYPEVAAYQLDKLLGLEMVPVTVRRNLDGVDGSLQFKPVKSINEVQRRQEGSGGSAWCPLNEQWNAMLVFDLLTYNDNRNGTNILYDLDFWQLMLIDHGKAFSTRTGVPQRFQGIPYEVGQGWKDTLTSISDEELQQQLSDALDQKRLRALIKRGNELAESD
;
A
#
# COMPACT_ATOMS: atom_id res chain seq x y z
N MET A 1 -53.26 -43.12 -30.26
CA MET A 1 -52.93 -41.98 -29.43
C MET A 1 -51.41 -42.03 -29.15
N MET A 2 -50.64 -41.34 -29.97
CA MET A 2 -49.17 -41.40 -30.00
C MET A 2 -48.66 -40.20 -29.20
N LEU A 3 -48.03 -40.45 -28.04
CA LEU A 3 -47.40 -39.42 -27.25
C LEU A 3 -46.01 -39.07 -27.83
N THR A 4 -45.87 -37.87 -28.35
CA THR A 4 -44.61 -37.33 -28.82
C THR A 4 -43.85 -36.74 -27.60
N PHE A 5 -42.73 -37.36 -27.22
CA PHE A 5 -41.80 -36.80 -26.25
C PHE A 5 -40.99 -35.69 -26.93
N VAL A 6 -41.19 -34.45 -26.49
CA VAL A 6 -40.31 -33.32 -26.85
C VAL A 6 -39.15 -33.32 -25.86
N ALA A 7 -37.96 -33.72 -26.32
CA ALA A 7 -36.72 -33.54 -25.56
C ALA A 7 -36.31 -32.07 -25.59
N ILE A 8 -36.41 -31.40 -24.45
CA ILE A 8 -35.84 -30.06 -24.25
C ILE A 8 -34.33 -30.23 -24.12
N LEU A 9 -33.61 -29.86 -25.18
CA LEU A 9 -32.16 -29.73 -25.16
C LEU A 9 -31.83 -28.47 -24.33
N VAL A 10 -31.43 -28.63 -23.06
CA VAL A 10 -30.86 -27.55 -22.26
C VAL A 10 -29.49 -27.28 -22.84
N CYS A 11 -29.38 -26.22 -23.64
CA CYS A 11 -28.08 -25.63 -24.00
C CYS A 11 -27.41 -25.13 -22.71
N MET A 12 -26.51 -25.94 -22.15
CA MET A 12 -25.54 -25.42 -21.19
C MET A 12 -24.67 -24.40 -21.95
N THR A 13 -24.90 -23.12 -21.72
CA THR A 13 -23.94 -22.10 -22.07
C THR A 13 -22.63 -22.48 -21.39
N PRO A 14 -21.48 -22.51 -22.11
CA PRO A 14 -20.20 -22.69 -21.44
C PRO A 14 -20.08 -21.62 -20.36
N ALA A 15 -19.61 -21.99 -19.16
CA ALA A 15 -19.22 -21.04 -18.14
C ALA A 15 -18.35 -20.01 -18.86
N THR A 16 -18.73 -18.74 -18.80
CA THR A 16 -17.90 -17.65 -19.32
C THR A 16 -16.55 -17.79 -18.65
N ALA A 17 -15.50 -18.02 -19.43
CA ALA A 17 -14.13 -18.00 -18.90
C ALA A 17 -13.95 -16.72 -18.09
N ASP A 18 -13.32 -16.82 -16.92
CA ASP A 18 -13.06 -15.68 -16.04
C ASP A 18 -12.30 -14.61 -16.85
N GLN A 19 -12.92 -13.47 -17.05
CA GLN A 19 -12.42 -12.40 -17.92
C GLN A 19 -11.08 -11.84 -17.43
N TRP A 20 -10.76 -12.03 -16.15
CA TRP A 20 -9.61 -11.43 -15.47
C TRP A 20 -8.54 -12.43 -15.06
N ARG A 21 -8.71 -13.71 -15.49
CA ARG A 21 -7.76 -14.79 -15.25
C ARG A 21 -7.14 -15.24 -16.57
N PHE A 22 -5.82 -15.43 -16.53
CA PHE A 22 -5.02 -15.85 -17.69
C PHE A 22 -4.13 -17.02 -17.28
N GLU A 23 -4.24 -18.12 -17.96
CA GLU A 23 -3.54 -19.37 -17.65
C GLU A 23 -2.57 -19.76 -18.75
N ASN A 24 -1.57 -20.58 -18.42
CA ASN A 24 -0.57 -21.09 -19.34
C ASN A 24 0.28 -19.99 -20.01
N VAL A 25 0.59 -18.95 -19.26
CA VAL A 25 1.47 -17.86 -19.70
C VAL A 25 2.91 -18.24 -19.36
N GLU A 26 3.77 -18.39 -20.38
CA GLU A 26 5.15 -18.84 -20.18
C GLU A 26 6.03 -17.76 -19.54
N ARG A 27 5.77 -16.48 -19.85
CA ARG A 27 6.56 -15.35 -19.36
C ARG A 27 5.68 -14.15 -19.04
N VAL A 28 5.82 -13.62 -17.84
CA VAL A 28 5.18 -12.38 -17.38
C VAL A 28 6.26 -11.35 -17.08
N VAL A 29 6.08 -10.13 -17.57
CA VAL A 29 6.90 -8.97 -17.18
C VAL A 29 5.99 -7.97 -16.49
N ALA A 30 6.37 -7.47 -15.31
CA ALA A 30 5.56 -6.48 -14.58
C ALA A 30 6.35 -5.23 -14.25
N ILE A 31 5.71 -4.06 -14.46
CA ILE A 31 6.18 -2.73 -14.09
C ILE A 31 5.06 -1.94 -13.41
N THR A 32 5.40 -0.86 -12.71
CA THR A 32 4.41 -0.05 -11.97
C THR A 32 4.84 1.40 -11.83
N ASP A 33 3.93 2.26 -11.35
CA ASP A 33 4.18 3.62 -10.85
C ASP A 33 5.08 4.44 -11.78
N ILE A 34 4.69 4.49 -13.05
CA ILE A 34 5.47 5.13 -14.12
C ILE A 34 5.46 6.66 -13.95
N HIS A 35 4.31 7.23 -13.54
CA HIS A 35 4.18 8.65 -13.25
C HIS A 35 4.79 9.56 -14.34
N GLY A 36 4.49 9.28 -15.59
CA GLY A 36 5.02 10.06 -16.71
C GLY A 36 6.53 9.93 -16.94
N ALA A 37 7.21 8.94 -16.35
CA ALA A 37 8.62 8.64 -16.57
C ALA A 37 8.82 7.83 -17.87
N TYR A 38 8.50 8.43 -19.01
CA TYR A 38 8.50 7.76 -20.32
C TYR A 38 9.85 7.11 -20.69
N LYS A 39 10.97 7.84 -20.52
CA LYS A 39 12.30 7.32 -20.88
C LYS A 39 12.74 6.14 -19.99
N PRO A 40 12.61 6.21 -18.66
CA PRO A 40 12.86 5.06 -17.79
C PRO A 40 12.00 3.85 -18.13
N MET A 41 10.70 4.05 -18.40
CA MET A 41 9.80 2.96 -18.83
C MET A 41 10.30 2.31 -20.13
N VAL A 42 10.63 3.10 -21.15
CA VAL A 42 11.16 2.56 -22.41
C VAL A 42 12.44 1.77 -22.16
N ALA A 43 13.38 2.31 -21.38
CA ALA A 43 14.65 1.65 -21.10
C ALA A 43 14.46 0.28 -20.39
N VAL A 44 13.60 0.21 -19.40
CA VAL A 44 13.36 -1.06 -18.68
C VAL A 44 12.58 -2.07 -19.52
N LEU A 45 11.66 -1.62 -20.37
CA LEU A 45 10.95 -2.52 -21.31
C LEU A 45 11.88 -3.07 -22.40
N GLN A 46 12.88 -2.29 -22.85
CA GLN A 46 13.94 -2.77 -23.73
C GLN A 46 14.86 -3.76 -23.02
N GLN A 47 15.25 -3.46 -21.79
CA GLN A 47 16.07 -4.35 -20.97
C GLN A 47 15.35 -5.69 -20.66
N ALA A 48 14.03 -5.63 -20.47
CA ALA A 48 13.18 -6.80 -20.32
C ALA A 48 12.81 -7.48 -21.65
N GLU A 49 13.37 -7.05 -22.78
CA GLU A 49 13.12 -7.60 -24.13
C GLU A 49 11.63 -7.61 -24.55
N VAL A 50 10.82 -6.69 -23.96
CA VAL A 50 9.41 -6.53 -24.31
C VAL A 50 9.22 -5.70 -25.56
N ILE A 51 10.07 -4.68 -25.76
CA ILE A 51 10.09 -3.82 -26.94
C ILE A 51 11.50 -3.73 -27.52
N ASP A 52 11.58 -3.55 -28.82
CA ASP A 52 12.84 -3.35 -29.54
C ASP A 52 13.30 -1.87 -29.55
N ASN A 53 14.43 -1.60 -30.22
CA ASN A 53 14.97 -0.25 -30.36
C ASN A 53 14.07 0.70 -31.19
N ALA A 54 13.16 0.17 -31.99
CA ALA A 54 12.14 0.93 -32.71
C ALA A 54 10.87 1.15 -31.88
N LEU A 55 10.87 0.71 -30.61
CA LEU A 55 9.76 0.73 -29.68
C LEU A 55 8.58 -0.15 -30.12
N ALA A 56 8.80 -1.11 -31.00
CA ALA A 56 7.81 -2.09 -31.40
C ALA A 56 7.83 -3.31 -30.46
N TRP A 57 6.70 -4.00 -30.34
CA TRP A 57 6.62 -5.21 -29.54
C TRP A 57 7.59 -6.30 -30.04
N SER A 58 8.43 -6.80 -29.16
CA SER A 58 9.38 -7.89 -29.40
C SER A 58 9.25 -9.05 -28.42
N GLY A 59 8.33 -8.94 -27.47
CA GLY A 59 8.14 -9.90 -26.39
C GLY A 59 7.47 -11.22 -26.77
N ALA A 60 7.21 -11.48 -28.08
CA ALA A 60 6.49 -12.66 -28.55
C ALA A 60 5.18 -12.87 -27.77
N ASP A 61 5.00 -14.01 -27.10
CA ASP A 61 3.83 -14.41 -26.29
C ASP A 61 3.89 -13.94 -24.83
N THR A 62 4.86 -13.11 -24.48
CA THR A 62 4.98 -12.49 -23.14
C THR A 62 3.72 -11.72 -22.75
N HIS A 63 3.29 -11.83 -21.50
CA HIS A 63 2.31 -10.93 -20.90
C HIS A 63 3.03 -9.78 -20.16
N LEU A 64 2.85 -8.55 -20.64
CA LEU A 64 3.28 -7.35 -19.91
C LEU A 64 2.15 -6.90 -18.99
N VAL A 65 2.43 -6.77 -17.70
CA VAL A 65 1.50 -6.23 -16.70
C VAL A 65 2.00 -4.87 -16.21
N VAL A 66 1.17 -3.84 -16.32
CA VAL A 66 1.41 -2.52 -15.74
C VAL A 66 0.38 -2.30 -14.65
N THR A 67 0.81 -2.27 -13.40
CA THR A 67 -0.11 -2.29 -12.25
C THR A 67 -0.69 -0.91 -11.88
N GLY A 68 -0.67 0.06 -12.80
CA GLY A 68 -1.27 1.39 -12.62
C GLY A 68 -0.27 2.50 -12.35
N ASP A 69 -0.80 3.68 -12.04
CA ASP A 69 -0.09 4.93 -11.81
C ASP A 69 0.81 5.33 -13.00
N LEU A 70 0.19 5.42 -14.18
CA LEU A 70 0.84 5.87 -15.42
C LEU A 70 1.03 7.37 -15.43
N VAL A 71 0.11 8.10 -14.75
CA VAL A 71 -0.11 9.55 -14.83
C VAL A 71 0.37 10.28 -13.58
N ASP A 72 0.33 11.61 -13.66
CA ASP A 72 0.71 12.52 -12.58
C ASP A 72 2.22 12.63 -12.30
N ARG A 73 2.61 13.68 -11.57
CA ARG A 73 3.97 13.99 -11.09
C ARG A 73 4.96 14.28 -12.21
N GLY A 74 5.13 13.35 -13.14
CA GLY A 74 6.04 13.51 -14.29
C GLY A 74 5.40 14.27 -15.47
N PRO A 75 6.18 14.57 -16.50
CA PRO A 75 5.74 15.42 -17.60
C PRO A 75 5.23 14.66 -18.83
N GLU A 76 5.35 13.32 -18.90
CA GLU A 76 5.21 12.60 -20.15
C GLU A 76 4.13 11.48 -20.09
N SER A 77 3.12 11.59 -19.20
CA SER A 77 2.05 10.61 -19.07
C SER A 77 1.30 10.37 -20.38
N ARG A 78 1.11 11.41 -21.19
CA ARG A 78 0.52 11.28 -22.52
C ARG A 78 1.30 10.32 -23.41
N LYS A 79 2.63 10.42 -23.42
CA LYS A 79 3.49 9.50 -24.21
C LYS A 79 3.48 8.07 -23.66
N VAL A 80 3.42 7.93 -22.33
CA VAL A 80 3.30 6.63 -21.66
C VAL A 80 2.02 5.93 -22.12
N MET A 81 0.87 6.59 -22.00
CA MET A 81 -0.42 6.02 -22.40
C MET A 81 -0.47 5.71 -23.90
N ASP A 82 0.01 6.63 -24.75
CA ASP A 82 0.02 6.43 -26.20
C ASP A 82 0.87 5.22 -26.62
N LEU A 83 2.03 5.00 -25.96
CA LEU A 83 2.85 3.82 -26.21
C LEU A 83 2.15 2.54 -25.77
N LEU A 84 1.61 2.49 -24.54
CA LEU A 84 0.91 1.32 -24.03
C LEU A 84 -0.32 0.95 -24.87
N MET A 85 -1.12 1.94 -25.27
CA MET A 85 -2.28 1.73 -26.18
C MET A 85 -1.86 1.09 -27.51
N ARG A 86 -0.71 1.48 -28.06
CA ARG A 86 -0.17 0.90 -29.29
C ARG A 86 0.32 -0.52 -29.04
N LEU A 87 1.07 -0.72 -27.95
CA LEU A 87 1.64 -2.03 -27.61
C LEU A 87 0.54 -3.08 -27.30
N GLU A 88 -0.64 -2.69 -26.80
CA GLU A 88 -1.77 -3.62 -26.63
C GLU A 88 -2.12 -4.33 -27.95
N SER A 89 -2.23 -3.57 -29.04
CA SER A 89 -2.57 -4.15 -30.35
C SER A 89 -1.41 -4.93 -30.96
N GLU A 90 -0.16 -4.47 -30.76
CA GLU A 90 1.02 -5.16 -31.29
C GLU A 90 1.27 -6.49 -30.57
N ALA A 91 1.11 -6.53 -29.25
CA ALA A 91 1.25 -7.73 -28.43
C ALA A 91 0.20 -8.79 -28.83
N GLU A 92 -1.07 -8.39 -28.94
CA GLU A 92 -2.14 -9.30 -29.35
C GLU A 92 -1.88 -9.91 -30.74
N ALA A 93 -1.37 -9.12 -31.68
CA ALA A 93 -1.01 -9.61 -33.02
C ALA A 93 0.18 -10.60 -32.98
N ALA A 94 1.05 -10.52 -31.98
CA ALA A 94 2.20 -11.42 -31.79
C ALA A 94 1.89 -12.64 -30.90
N GLY A 95 0.69 -12.74 -30.33
CA GLY A 95 0.30 -13.82 -29.40
C GLY A 95 0.55 -13.51 -27.93
N GLY A 96 1.12 -12.35 -27.63
CA GLY A 96 1.29 -11.84 -26.25
C GLY A 96 0.14 -10.95 -25.80
N LYS A 97 0.32 -10.26 -24.67
CA LYS A 97 -0.71 -9.37 -24.12
C LYS A 97 -0.11 -8.26 -23.28
N VAL A 98 -0.70 -7.06 -23.38
CA VAL A 98 -0.45 -5.97 -22.43
C VAL A 98 -1.67 -5.83 -21.53
N HIS A 99 -1.46 -5.94 -20.23
CA HIS A 99 -2.45 -5.70 -19.19
C HIS A 99 -2.11 -4.38 -18.50
N VAL A 100 -2.96 -3.39 -18.68
CA VAL A 100 -2.88 -2.14 -17.91
C VAL A 100 -3.95 -2.20 -16.83
N LEU A 101 -3.58 -2.07 -15.58
CA LEU A 101 -4.48 -1.98 -14.45
C LEU A 101 -4.68 -0.52 -14.06
N ILE A 102 -5.79 -0.27 -13.38
CA ILE A 102 -6.09 1.05 -12.82
C ILE A 102 -5.33 1.22 -11.51
N GLY A 103 -4.58 2.32 -11.39
CA GLY A 103 -4.05 2.84 -10.13
C GLY A 103 -4.95 3.96 -9.58
N ASN A 104 -4.61 4.44 -8.39
CA ASN A 104 -5.36 5.53 -7.77
C ASN A 104 -5.20 6.86 -8.53
N HIS A 105 -4.05 7.09 -9.18
CA HIS A 105 -3.82 8.31 -9.97
C HIS A 105 -4.63 8.35 -11.27
N GLU A 106 -4.92 7.22 -11.91
CA GLU A 106 -5.86 7.15 -13.02
C GLU A 106 -7.25 7.56 -12.56
N VAL A 107 -7.75 7.00 -11.45
CA VAL A 107 -9.05 7.38 -10.89
C VAL A 107 -9.08 8.85 -10.53
N MET A 108 -8.04 9.38 -9.88
CA MET A 108 -7.93 10.80 -9.53
C MET A 108 -8.10 11.70 -10.76
N ASN A 109 -7.41 11.42 -11.85
CA ASN A 109 -7.51 12.18 -13.09
C ASN A 109 -8.90 12.11 -13.71
N LEU A 110 -9.50 10.92 -13.74
CA LEU A 110 -10.85 10.70 -14.25
C LEU A 110 -11.91 11.53 -13.49
N VAL A 111 -11.83 11.56 -12.15
CA VAL A 111 -12.83 12.24 -11.31
C VAL A 111 -12.53 13.74 -11.05
N GLY A 112 -11.37 14.25 -11.48
CA GLY A 112 -10.98 15.65 -11.32
C GLY A 112 -10.20 15.97 -10.06
N ASP A 113 -9.56 14.99 -9.40
CA ASP A 113 -8.56 15.24 -8.37
C ASP A 113 -7.18 15.46 -9.01
N LEU A 114 -6.92 16.68 -9.43
CA LEU A 114 -5.76 17.06 -10.25
C LEU A 114 -4.57 17.57 -9.43
N ARG A 115 -4.50 17.26 -8.14
CA ARG A 115 -3.48 17.78 -7.22
C ARG A 115 -2.04 17.44 -7.62
N TYR A 116 -1.84 16.36 -8.34
CA TYR A 116 -0.54 15.85 -8.73
C TYR A 116 -0.21 16.03 -10.20
N VAL A 117 -1.14 16.61 -10.99
CA VAL A 117 -0.88 16.91 -12.40
C VAL A 117 0.13 18.06 -12.49
N SER A 118 1.26 17.81 -13.14
CA SER A 118 2.30 18.81 -13.31
C SER A 118 1.96 19.84 -14.40
N LYS A 119 2.55 21.04 -14.33
CA LYS A 119 2.39 22.03 -15.39
C LYS A 119 2.87 21.54 -16.76
N ALA A 120 3.90 20.70 -16.77
CA ALA A 120 4.43 20.12 -18.00
C ALA A 120 3.47 19.07 -18.59
N GLU A 121 2.74 18.37 -17.75
CA GLU A 121 1.65 17.48 -18.16
C GLU A 121 0.54 18.25 -18.90
N TYR A 122 0.03 19.35 -18.32
CA TYR A 122 -0.95 20.20 -19.00
C TYR A 122 -0.41 20.75 -20.33
N ALA A 123 0.85 21.18 -20.37
CA ALA A 123 1.46 21.71 -21.58
C ALA A 123 1.49 20.69 -22.73
N ALA A 124 1.50 19.38 -22.45
CA ALA A 124 1.39 18.33 -23.46
C ALA A 124 0.01 18.31 -24.17
N PHE A 125 -1.00 18.96 -23.60
CA PHE A 125 -2.35 19.09 -24.16
C PHE A 125 -2.65 20.50 -24.70
N ALA A 126 -1.71 21.46 -24.64
CA ALA A 126 -1.95 22.85 -24.99
C ALA A 126 -2.39 23.05 -26.46
N GLU A 127 -1.81 22.27 -27.39
CA GLU A 127 -2.16 22.32 -28.80
C GLU A 127 -3.57 21.80 -29.09
N ASP A 128 -4.11 20.94 -28.21
CA ASP A 128 -5.45 20.37 -28.34
C ASP A 128 -6.52 21.23 -27.65
N GLU A 129 -6.12 22.31 -26.92
CA GLU A 129 -7.06 23.14 -26.17
C GLU A 129 -7.82 24.11 -27.10
N LEU A 130 -9.15 24.04 -27.01
CA LEU A 130 -10.02 24.92 -27.78
C LEU A 130 -10.17 26.25 -27.06
N ALA A 131 -9.92 27.37 -27.77
CA ALA A 131 -10.09 28.72 -27.22
C ALA A 131 -11.50 28.94 -26.64
N ALA A 132 -12.52 28.36 -27.27
CA ALA A 132 -13.90 28.46 -26.80
C ALA A 132 -14.13 27.70 -25.46
N GLU A 133 -13.42 26.60 -25.22
CA GLU A 133 -13.52 25.88 -23.93
C GLU A 133 -12.85 26.70 -22.82
N ARG A 134 -11.66 27.21 -23.08
CA ARG A 134 -10.94 28.07 -22.14
C ARG A 134 -11.73 29.31 -21.77
N GLU A 135 -12.36 29.95 -22.77
CA GLU A 135 -13.17 31.15 -22.55
C GLU A 135 -14.45 30.83 -21.75
N ARG A 136 -15.14 29.72 -22.03
CA ARG A 136 -16.26 29.25 -21.20
C ARG A 136 -15.83 28.99 -19.75
N GLY A 137 -14.68 28.33 -19.56
CA GLY A 137 -14.11 28.11 -18.24
C GLY A 137 -13.81 29.41 -17.48
N TYR A 138 -13.25 30.41 -18.19
CA TYR A 138 -13.00 31.73 -17.61
C TYR A 138 -14.32 32.46 -17.22
N MET A 139 -15.32 32.45 -18.08
CA MET A 139 -16.63 33.11 -17.81
C MET A 139 -17.28 32.48 -16.56
N ALA A 140 -17.30 31.17 -16.46
CA ALA A 140 -17.85 30.48 -15.31
C ALA A 140 -17.05 30.76 -14.01
N PHE A 141 -15.74 30.80 -14.10
CA PHE A 141 -14.86 31.17 -12.99
C PHE A 141 -15.08 32.60 -12.52
N ALA A 142 -15.27 33.54 -13.49
CA ALA A 142 -15.54 34.92 -13.21
C ALA A 142 -16.90 35.10 -12.54
N GLU A 143 -17.94 34.43 -13.02
CA GLU A 143 -19.30 34.50 -12.46
C GLU A 143 -19.34 34.06 -10.99
N GLN A 144 -18.65 32.96 -10.65
CA GLN A 144 -18.57 32.49 -9.26
C GLN A 144 -17.87 33.47 -8.32
N ARG A 145 -17.01 34.37 -8.83
CA ARG A 145 -16.17 35.28 -8.03
C ARG A 145 -16.57 36.75 -8.09
N MET A 146 -17.46 37.12 -9.01
CA MET A 146 -17.88 38.52 -9.16
C MET A 146 -18.51 39.16 -7.91
N ALA A 147 -18.79 38.41 -6.89
CA ALA A 147 -19.31 38.95 -5.62
C ALA A 147 -18.27 39.74 -4.79
N GLY A 148 -17.00 39.91 -5.25
CA GLY A 148 -15.97 40.55 -4.45
C GLY A 148 -14.79 41.25 -5.15
N GLU A 149 -14.62 41.15 -6.47
CA GLU A 149 -13.43 41.68 -7.14
C GLU A 149 -13.78 42.41 -8.46
N ASP A 150 -13.61 43.74 -8.49
CA ASP A 150 -13.97 44.61 -9.63
C ASP A 150 -12.92 44.71 -10.76
N ASN A 151 -11.81 43.89 -10.71
CA ASN A 151 -10.74 43.98 -11.70
C ASN A 151 -10.68 42.77 -12.63
N PRO A 152 -11.24 42.83 -13.86
CA PRO A 152 -11.23 41.71 -14.82
C PRO A 152 -9.83 41.24 -15.22
N THR A 153 -8.83 42.15 -15.26
CA THR A 153 -7.46 41.81 -15.62
C THR A 153 -6.79 40.97 -14.52
N ALA A 154 -6.99 41.36 -13.26
CA ALA A 154 -6.47 40.58 -12.12
C ALA A 154 -7.14 39.21 -12.03
N MET A 155 -8.44 39.14 -12.31
CA MET A 155 -9.20 37.89 -12.34
C MET A 155 -8.69 36.92 -13.43
N ARG A 156 -8.39 37.45 -14.63
CA ARG A 156 -7.81 36.64 -15.70
C ARG A 156 -6.44 36.05 -15.32
N VAL A 157 -5.58 36.85 -14.68
CA VAL A 157 -4.28 36.36 -14.20
C VAL A 157 -4.45 35.24 -13.18
N VAL A 158 -5.38 35.36 -12.23
CA VAL A 158 -5.64 34.30 -11.25
C VAL A 158 -6.20 33.04 -11.93
N PHE A 159 -7.08 33.20 -12.91
CA PHE A 159 -7.60 32.09 -13.70
C PHE A 159 -6.49 31.34 -14.45
N ASP A 160 -5.63 32.06 -15.17
CA ASP A 160 -4.54 31.46 -15.95
C ASP A 160 -3.47 30.78 -15.06
N GLN A 161 -3.26 31.28 -13.84
CA GLN A 161 -2.40 30.62 -12.86
C GLN A 161 -2.96 29.28 -12.35
N LYS A 162 -4.29 29.22 -12.16
CA LYS A 162 -4.99 28.01 -11.71
C LYS A 162 -5.24 27.01 -12.82
N HIS A 163 -5.44 27.48 -14.03
CA HIS A 163 -5.75 26.69 -15.20
C HIS A 163 -4.70 26.95 -16.28
N PRO A 164 -3.50 26.33 -16.20
CA PRO A 164 -2.46 26.48 -17.19
C PRO A 164 -2.93 26.05 -18.58
N ASP A 165 -2.19 26.45 -19.62
CA ASP A 165 -2.51 26.06 -21.00
C ASP A 165 -2.55 24.53 -21.11
N GLY A 166 -3.61 24.02 -21.78
CA GLY A 166 -3.90 22.60 -21.91
C GLY A 166 -4.79 22.01 -20.82
N PHE A 167 -5.14 22.78 -19.77
CA PHE A 167 -5.96 22.29 -18.67
C PHE A 167 -7.32 21.72 -19.15
N PHE A 168 -8.05 22.45 -19.97
CA PHE A 168 -9.39 22.03 -20.45
C PHE A 168 -9.28 20.88 -21.46
N ALA A 169 -8.25 20.87 -22.29
CA ALA A 169 -7.98 19.76 -23.19
C ALA A 169 -7.62 18.47 -22.42
N HIS A 170 -6.83 18.58 -21.36
CA HIS A 170 -6.54 17.48 -20.45
C HIS A 170 -7.84 16.93 -19.83
N ARG A 171 -8.69 17.80 -19.24
CA ARG A 171 -9.97 17.36 -18.66
C ARG A 171 -10.85 16.64 -19.68
N ARG A 172 -10.95 17.19 -20.91
CA ARG A 172 -11.68 16.54 -22.00
C ARG A 172 -11.10 15.19 -22.39
N ALA A 173 -9.77 15.05 -22.40
CA ALA A 173 -9.11 13.80 -22.74
C ALA A 173 -9.39 12.67 -21.72
N PHE A 174 -9.66 13.03 -20.47
CA PHE A 174 -10.00 12.10 -19.37
C PHE A 174 -11.52 12.01 -19.08
N SER A 175 -12.39 12.66 -19.85
CA SER A 175 -13.85 12.51 -19.76
C SER A 175 -14.30 11.11 -20.24
N SER A 176 -15.57 10.75 -19.99
CA SER A 176 -16.10 9.44 -20.39
C SER A 176 -15.99 9.19 -21.91
N ASP A 177 -16.03 10.23 -22.71
CA ASP A 177 -15.89 10.19 -24.17
C ASP A 177 -14.47 10.54 -24.68
N GLY A 178 -13.60 10.97 -23.80
CA GLY A 178 -12.21 11.33 -24.11
C GLY A 178 -11.36 10.13 -24.50
N LYS A 179 -10.24 10.40 -25.21
CA LYS A 179 -9.33 9.34 -25.68
C LYS A 179 -8.83 8.46 -24.53
N TYR A 180 -8.30 9.09 -23.48
CA TYR A 180 -7.73 8.37 -22.36
C TYR A 180 -8.81 7.92 -21.38
N GLY A 181 -9.88 8.71 -21.20
CA GLY A 181 -11.00 8.30 -20.36
C GLY A 181 -11.63 6.99 -20.84
N LYS A 182 -11.99 6.87 -22.13
CA LYS A 182 -12.51 5.61 -22.70
C LYS A 182 -11.59 4.42 -22.48
N TRP A 183 -10.30 4.62 -22.70
CA TRP A 183 -9.31 3.57 -22.57
C TRP A 183 -9.16 3.13 -21.12
N LEU A 184 -8.98 4.06 -20.17
CA LEU A 184 -8.83 3.75 -18.74
C LEU A 184 -10.09 3.12 -18.14
N LEU A 185 -11.28 3.59 -18.50
CA LEU A 185 -12.57 3.03 -18.05
C LEU A 185 -12.79 1.58 -18.50
N SER A 186 -12.01 1.09 -19.48
CA SER A 186 -12.04 -0.31 -19.91
C SER A 186 -11.13 -1.23 -19.10
N LYS A 187 -10.23 -0.68 -18.25
CA LYS A 187 -9.17 -1.44 -17.59
C LYS A 187 -9.64 -2.10 -16.29
N PRO A 188 -9.07 -3.26 -15.93
CA PRO A 188 -9.35 -3.94 -14.67
C PRO A 188 -8.62 -3.29 -13.49
N VAL A 189 -9.07 -3.63 -12.29
CA VAL A 189 -8.42 -3.28 -11.02
C VAL A 189 -7.49 -4.40 -10.56
N VAL A 190 -7.90 -5.65 -10.71
CA VAL A 190 -7.16 -6.86 -10.31
C VAL A 190 -7.19 -7.86 -11.44
N ILE A 191 -6.07 -8.48 -11.74
CA ILE A 191 -6.00 -9.67 -12.61
C ILE A 191 -5.21 -10.78 -11.95
N VAL A 192 -5.42 -12.01 -12.41
CA VAL A 192 -4.58 -13.16 -12.05
C VAL A 192 -3.97 -13.73 -13.33
N VAL A 193 -2.65 -13.87 -13.35
CA VAL A 193 -1.92 -14.55 -14.43
C VAL A 193 -1.23 -15.75 -13.84
N ASN A 194 -1.60 -16.94 -14.32
CA ASN A 194 -1.30 -18.21 -13.67
C ASN A 194 -1.77 -18.15 -12.20
N GLU A 195 -0.89 -18.28 -11.24
CA GLU A 195 -1.20 -18.22 -9.79
C GLU A 195 -0.81 -16.87 -9.14
N THR A 196 -0.44 -15.86 -9.95
CA THR A 196 0.01 -14.57 -9.46
C THR A 196 -1.06 -13.51 -9.68
N ALA A 197 -1.52 -12.90 -8.61
CA ALA A 197 -2.40 -11.73 -8.64
C ALA A 197 -1.58 -10.45 -8.89
N PHE A 198 -2.16 -9.50 -9.62
CA PHE A 198 -1.62 -8.18 -9.86
C PHE A 198 -2.67 -7.13 -9.50
N VAL A 199 -2.28 -6.16 -8.69
CA VAL A 199 -3.14 -5.07 -8.22
C VAL A 199 -2.27 -3.85 -7.92
N HIS A 200 -2.83 -2.66 -7.99
CA HIS A 200 -2.05 -1.45 -7.77
C HIS A 200 -1.61 -1.27 -6.32
N GLY A 201 -2.57 -1.06 -5.38
CA GLY A 201 -2.25 -0.75 -3.98
C GLY A 201 -1.98 -1.99 -3.15
N GLY A 202 -2.88 -2.98 -3.20
CA GLY A 202 -2.75 -4.23 -2.46
C GLY A 202 -4.02 -5.07 -2.46
N LEU A 203 -3.89 -6.32 -2.04
CA LEU A 203 -5.03 -7.23 -1.86
C LEU A 203 -5.78 -6.87 -0.58
N SER A 204 -6.69 -5.92 -0.73
CA SER A 204 -7.58 -5.47 0.34
C SER A 204 -8.49 -6.60 0.83
N PRO A 205 -8.76 -6.73 2.14
CA PRO A 205 -9.64 -7.75 2.70
C PRO A 205 -11.04 -7.78 2.10
N MET A 206 -11.54 -6.67 1.56
CA MET A 206 -12.84 -6.63 0.89
C MET A 206 -12.97 -7.64 -0.26
N ILE A 207 -11.85 -7.99 -0.90
CA ILE A 207 -11.82 -8.91 -2.05
C ILE A 207 -12.22 -10.33 -1.63
N SER A 208 -11.88 -10.76 -0.40
CA SER A 208 -12.22 -12.11 0.11
C SER A 208 -13.72 -12.40 0.08
N GLY A 209 -14.55 -11.36 0.24
CA GLY A 209 -16.02 -11.50 0.24
C GLY A 209 -16.66 -11.50 -1.14
N ILE A 210 -15.98 -11.01 -2.20
CA ILE A 210 -16.57 -10.80 -3.52
C ILE A 210 -15.79 -11.46 -4.67
N GLY A 211 -14.56 -11.91 -4.42
CA GLY A 211 -13.71 -12.56 -5.41
C GLY A 211 -13.24 -11.67 -6.56
N LEU A 212 -12.55 -12.28 -7.53
CA LEU A 212 -11.93 -11.58 -8.67
C LEU A 212 -12.94 -10.86 -9.56
N GLU A 213 -14.01 -11.56 -9.97
CA GLU A 213 -15.07 -10.97 -10.79
C GLU A 213 -15.84 -9.88 -10.04
N GLY A 214 -16.12 -10.10 -8.75
CA GLY A 214 -16.85 -9.15 -7.92
C GLY A 214 -16.10 -7.82 -7.73
N VAL A 215 -14.80 -7.85 -7.44
CA VAL A 215 -14.01 -6.63 -7.25
C VAL A 215 -13.90 -5.82 -8.53
N ASN A 216 -13.61 -6.46 -9.68
CA ASN A 216 -13.55 -5.78 -10.97
C ASN A 216 -14.92 -5.26 -11.40
N GLY A 217 -15.98 -6.06 -11.26
CA GLY A 217 -17.35 -5.66 -11.57
C GLY A 217 -17.80 -4.44 -10.76
N LYS A 218 -17.57 -4.45 -9.46
CA LYS A 218 -17.92 -3.36 -8.54
C LYS A 218 -17.13 -2.08 -8.86
N LEU A 219 -15.81 -2.12 -8.74
CA LEU A 219 -15.00 -0.89 -8.79
C LEU A 219 -14.97 -0.28 -10.19
N ARG A 220 -14.85 -1.11 -11.23
CA ARG A 220 -14.94 -0.62 -12.59
C ARG A 220 -16.33 -0.07 -12.91
N GLY A 221 -17.39 -0.73 -12.44
CA GLY A 221 -18.77 -0.24 -12.58
C GLY A 221 -18.97 1.13 -11.92
N GLU A 222 -18.50 1.30 -10.68
CA GLU A 222 -18.55 2.57 -9.96
C GLU A 222 -17.75 3.67 -10.67
N MET A 223 -16.55 3.36 -11.18
CA MET A 223 -15.69 4.29 -11.90
C MET A 223 -16.36 4.78 -13.19
N VAL A 224 -16.91 3.86 -14.00
CA VAL A 224 -17.62 4.18 -15.23
C VAL A 224 -18.84 5.05 -14.93
N GLU A 225 -19.62 4.67 -13.93
CA GLU A 225 -20.83 5.40 -13.55
C GLU A 225 -20.49 6.80 -13.02
N TYR A 226 -19.49 6.91 -12.15
CA TYR A 226 -19.06 8.19 -11.59
C TYR A 226 -18.67 9.19 -12.70
N VAL A 227 -17.80 8.78 -13.62
CA VAL A 227 -17.29 9.66 -14.69
C VAL A 227 -18.42 10.06 -15.66
N ARG A 228 -19.30 9.14 -16.01
CA ARG A 228 -20.47 9.46 -16.87
C ARG A 228 -21.41 10.45 -16.20
N GLN A 229 -21.67 10.29 -14.91
CA GLN A 229 -22.57 11.19 -14.19
C GLN A 229 -21.91 12.55 -13.95
N LEU A 230 -20.57 12.61 -13.81
CA LEU A 230 -19.84 13.87 -13.80
C LEU A 230 -20.03 14.65 -15.10
N ASP A 231 -19.96 13.99 -16.27
CA ASP A 231 -20.20 14.66 -17.55
C ASP A 231 -21.60 15.28 -17.60
N VAL A 232 -22.65 14.56 -17.14
CA VAL A 232 -24.02 15.09 -17.04
C VAL A 232 -24.09 16.29 -16.11
N VAL A 233 -23.43 16.24 -14.98
CA VAL A 233 -23.40 17.31 -13.97
C VAL A 233 -22.65 18.55 -14.50
N PHE A 234 -21.56 18.36 -15.26
CA PHE A 234 -20.84 19.46 -15.93
C PHE A 234 -21.69 20.11 -17.05
N GLU A 235 -22.36 19.32 -17.87
CA GLU A 235 -23.25 19.83 -18.92
C GLU A 235 -24.41 20.62 -18.34
N ALA A 236 -24.94 20.22 -17.19
CA ALA A 236 -25.99 20.91 -16.47
C ALA A 236 -25.51 22.18 -15.73
N GLY A 237 -24.20 22.44 -15.66
CA GLY A 237 -23.61 23.56 -14.93
C GLY A 237 -23.72 23.46 -13.41
N ALA A 238 -24.01 22.28 -12.86
CA ALA A 238 -24.06 22.05 -11.42
C ALA A 238 -22.66 21.94 -10.79
N LEU A 239 -21.67 21.52 -11.57
CA LEU A 239 -20.24 21.62 -11.33
C LEU A 239 -19.55 22.15 -12.59
N LEU A 240 -18.33 22.65 -12.43
CA LEU A 240 -17.46 23.01 -13.55
C LEU A 240 -16.35 21.98 -13.70
N PRO A 241 -15.82 21.75 -14.93
CA PRO A 241 -14.64 20.90 -15.14
C PRO A 241 -13.39 21.32 -14.36
N SER A 242 -13.38 22.55 -13.86
CA SER A 242 -12.33 23.12 -13.00
C SER A 242 -12.56 22.93 -11.51
N ASP A 243 -13.73 22.44 -11.10
CA ASP A 243 -14.00 22.15 -9.69
C ASP A 243 -13.25 20.88 -9.28
N GLY A 244 -12.59 20.94 -8.12
CA GLY A 244 -11.81 19.82 -7.61
C GLY A 244 -12.70 18.73 -7.02
N PHE A 245 -12.32 17.48 -7.20
CA PHE A 245 -13.01 16.31 -6.65
C PHE A 245 -13.43 16.46 -5.18
N ARG A 246 -12.55 17.03 -4.35
CA ARG A 246 -12.80 17.19 -2.91
C ARG A 246 -13.91 18.21 -2.61
N ASP A 247 -14.14 19.14 -3.52
CA ASP A 247 -15.13 20.20 -3.37
C ASP A 247 -16.50 19.77 -3.92
N HIS A 248 -16.58 18.71 -4.72
CA HIS A 248 -17.80 18.23 -5.34
C HIS A 248 -18.96 18.04 -4.35
N PRO A 249 -18.80 17.36 -3.18
CA PRO A 249 -19.91 17.16 -2.25
C PRO A 249 -20.47 18.47 -1.69
N GLU A 250 -19.60 19.43 -1.38
CA GLU A 250 -19.99 20.72 -0.84
C GLU A 250 -20.67 21.58 -1.91
N LEU A 251 -20.09 21.68 -3.11
CA LEU A 251 -20.63 22.45 -4.23
C LEU A 251 -22.01 21.91 -4.63
N LEU A 252 -22.14 20.60 -4.81
CA LEU A 252 -23.42 19.94 -5.09
C LEU A 252 -24.42 20.02 -3.95
N GLY A 253 -23.95 20.14 -2.70
CA GLY A 253 -24.81 20.39 -1.55
C GLY A 253 -25.42 21.78 -1.52
N ARG A 254 -24.75 22.76 -2.12
CA ARG A 254 -25.18 24.17 -2.25
C ARG A 254 -25.92 24.49 -3.54
N TYR A 255 -25.80 23.60 -4.54
CA TYR A 255 -26.45 23.80 -5.84
C TYR A 255 -27.98 23.85 -5.69
N MET A 256 -28.59 24.90 -6.23
CA MET A 256 -30.02 25.11 -6.24
C MET A 256 -30.54 24.86 -7.67
N PRO A 257 -31.00 23.61 -7.95
CA PRO A 257 -31.45 23.32 -9.31
C PRO A 257 -32.66 24.18 -9.70
N PRO A 258 -32.72 24.69 -10.96
CA PRO A 258 -33.91 25.29 -11.50
C PRO A 258 -35.12 24.38 -11.36
N LEU A 259 -36.33 24.97 -11.28
CA LEU A 259 -37.58 24.20 -11.06
C LEU A 259 -37.90 23.24 -12.22
N ASP A 260 -37.38 23.50 -13.39
CA ASP A 260 -37.52 22.70 -14.62
C ASP A 260 -36.34 21.75 -14.88
N THR A 261 -35.44 21.58 -13.87
CA THR A 261 -34.31 20.67 -14.00
C THR A 261 -34.78 19.24 -14.28
N GLN A 262 -34.20 18.64 -15.30
CA GLN A 262 -34.53 17.26 -15.70
C GLN A 262 -34.16 16.24 -14.61
N GLU A 263 -34.95 15.19 -14.46
CA GLU A 263 -34.79 14.18 -13.44
C GLU A 263 -33.42 13.44 -13.53
N ASN A 264 -32.92 13.24 -14.76
CA ASN A 264 -31.60 12.62 -14.97
C ASN A 264 -30.46 13.46 -14.37
N VAL A 265 -30.56 14.78 -14.36
CA VAL A 265 -29.55 15.66 -13.73
C VAL A 265 -29.59 15.53 -12.21
N LEU A 266 -30.79 15.48 -11.62
CA LEU A 266 -30.96 15.28 -10.18
C LEU A 266 -30.42 13.91 -9.74
N GLN A 267 -30.66 12.89 -10.55
CA GLN A 267 -30.11 11.56 -10.35
C GLN A 267 -28.58 11.56 -10.46
N ALA A 268 -28.01 12.23 -11.47
CA ALA A 268 -26.57 12.35 -11.65
C ALA A 268 -25.90 13.01 -10.44
N ILE A 269 -26.48 14.10 -9.92
CA ILE A 269 -26.01 14.77 -8.69
C ILE A 269 -26.00 13.79 -7.49
N ALA A 270 -27.08 13.01 -7.34
CA ALA A 270 -27.15 12.04 -6.24
C ALA A 270 -26.09 10.94 -6.35
N VAL A 271 -25.86 10.42 -7.56
CA VAL A 271 -24.85 9.41 -7.85
C VAL A 271 -23.43 9.93 -7.60
N VAL A 272 -23.09 11.12 -8.14
CA VAL A 272 -21.77 11.73 -7.92
C VAL A 272 -21.49 11.92 -6.43
N LYS A 273 -22.48 12.40 -5.65
CA LYS A 273 -22.35 12.54 -4.19
C LYS A 273 -22.14 11.20 -3.49
N ALA A 274 -22.85 10.16 -3.89
CA ALA A 274 -22.75 8.83 -3.28
C ALA A 274 -21.39 8.18 -3.61
N LEU A 275 -20.95 8.23 -4.85
CA LEU A 275 -19.70 7.60 -5.30
C LEU A 275 -18.44 8.38 -4.91
N ASN A 276 -18.55 9.64 -4.47
CA ASN A 276 -17.41 10.41 -3.95
C ASN A 276 -16.78 9.79 -2.70
N THR A 277 -17.49 8.90 -2.01
CA THR A 277 -17.02 8.15 -0.83
C THR A 277 -17.00 6.64 -1.06
N SER A 278 -16.94 6.19 -2.32
CA SER A 278 -16.88 4.76 -2.64
C SER A 278 -15.51 4.15 -2.35
N ASP A 279 -15.43 2.81 -2.46
CA ASP A 279 -14.17 2.07 -2.26
C ASP A 279 -13.08 2.41 -3.29
N LEU A 280 -13.41 3.11 -4.39
CA LEU A 280 -12.43 3.70 -5.32
C LEU A 280 -11.51 4.73 -4.64
N HIS A 281 -12.00 5.38 -3.59
CA HIS A 281 -11.31 6.47 -2.88
C HIS A 281 -10.98 6.10 -1.43
N SER A 282 -11.42 4.92 -0.98
CA SER A 282 -11.19 4.43 0.38
C SER A 282 -9.76 3.92 0.54
N LEU A 283 -9.16 4.22 1.69
CA LEU A 283 -7.86 3.65 2.07
C LEU A 283 -7.91 2.12 2.24
N ASP A 284 -9.09 1.56 2.47
CA ASP A 284 -9.32 0.11 2.52
C ASP A 284 -9.58 -0.50 1.13
N GLY A 285 -9.73 0.32 0.09
CA GLY A 285 -9.91 -0.14 -1.27
C GLY A 285 -8.60 -0.60 -1.92
N PRO A 286 -8.63 -1.54 -2.88
CA PRO A 286 -7.43 -2.15 -3.44
C PRO A 286 -6.53 -1.18 -4.23
N LEU A 287 -7.00 0.02 -4.55
CA LEU A 287 -6.20 1.08 -5.18
C LEU A 287 -5.36 1.88 -4.17
N TRP A 288 -5.68 1.81 -2.88
CA TRP A 288 -5.05 2.58 -1.82
C TRP A 288 -4.52 1.72 -0.66
N TYR A 289 -4.87 0.43 -0.65
CA TYR A 289 -4.54 -0.47 0.44
C TYR A 289 -3.04 -0.63 0.61
N ARG A 290 -2.56 -0.39 1.82
CA ARG A 290 -1.13 -0.54 2.17
C ARG A 290 -0.88 -1.60 3.24
N GLY A 291 -1.91 -2.34 3.65
CA GLY A 291 -1.77 -3.39 4.68
C GLY A 291 -0.71 -4.42 4.32
N ASN A 292 -0.67 -4.83 3.04
CA ASN A 292 0.33 -5.78 2.54
C ASN A 292 1.79 -5.30 2.74
N VAL A 293 2.02 -3.97 2.86
CA VAL A 293 3.36 -3.37 3.02
C VAL A 293 3.63 -2.97 4.47
N VAL A 294 2.64 -2.34 5.14
CA VAL A 294 2.88 -1.64 6.41
C VAL A 294 2.46 -2.42 7.66
N CYS A 295 1.54 -3.39 7.54
CA CYS A 295 1.15 -4.22 8.68
C CYS A 295 2.23 -5.26 8.99
N SER A 296 2.38 -5.63 10.26
CA SER A 296 3.26 -6.74 10.62
C SER A 296 2.81 -8.04 9.93
N GLU A 297 3.75 -8.92 9.65
CA GLU A 297 3.45 -10.16 8.91
C GLU A 297 2.40 -11.01 9.61
N LEU A 298 2.46 -11.14 10.94
CA LEU A 298 1.47 -11.89 11.71
C LEU A 298 0.07 -11.24 11.78
N VAL A 299 -0.03 -9.92 11.56
CA VAL A 299 -1.32 -9.23 11.46
C VAL A 299 -1.91 -9.36 10.06
N GLU A 300 -1.06 -9.40 9.03
CA GLU A 300 -1.48 -9.39 7.63
C GLU A 300 -1.70 -10.78 7.05
N SER A 301 -0.97 -11.80 7.52
CA SER A 301 -0.94 -13.14 6.93
C SER A 301 -2.31 -13.75 6.70
N ASP A 302 -3.14 -13.87 7.75
CA ASP A 302 -4.45 -14.52 7.65
C ASP A 302 -5.41 -13.77 6.69
N LYS A 303 -5.32 -12.44 6.65
CA LYS A 303 -6.11 -11.61 5.72
C LYS A 303 -5.68 -11.82 4.28
N LEU A 304 -4.37 -11.82 4.04
CA LEU A 304 -3.81 -12.08 2.72
C LEU A 304 -4.21 -13.48 2.23
N ASP A 305 -4.08 -14.49 3.07
CA ASP A 305 -4.42 -15.87 2.72
C ASP A 305 -5.90 -16.02 2.37
N ALA A 306 -6.79 -15.38 3.13
CA ALA A 306 -8.22 -15.35 2.82
C ALA A 306 -8.53 -14.72 1.45
N VAL A 307 -7.80 -13.65 1.07
CA VAL A 307 -7.98 -13.02 -0.24
C VAL A 307 -7.37 -13.86 -1.34
N LEU A 308 -6.15 -14.35 -1.18
CA LEU A 308 -5.50 -15.23 -2.18
C LEU A 308 -6.34 -16.47 -2.47
N GLN A 309 -6.90 -17.10 -1.44
CA GLN A 309 -7.81 -18.22 -1.59
C GLN A 309 -9.09 -17.84 -2.36
N ALA A 310 -9.68 -16.67 -2.05
CA ALA A 310 -10.92 -16.21 -2.70
C ALA A 310 -10.77 -15.91 -4.19
N ILE A 311 -9.54 -15.58 -4.62
CA ILE A 311 -9.22 -15.32 -6.03
C ILE A 311 -8.37 -16.43 -6.67
N ASP A 312 -8.19 -17.57 -6.00
CA ASP A 312 -7.40 -18.72 -6.46
C ASP A 312 -6.01 -18.29 -6.97
N ALA A 313 -5.25 -17.63 -6.10
CA ALA A 313 -3.88 -17.18 -6.32
C ALA A 313 -2.97 -17.60 -5.16
N THR A 314 -1.66 -17.65 -5.38
CA THR A 314 -0.66 -18.02 -4.36
C THR A 314 0.21 -16.84 -3.94
N ARG A 315 0.28 -15.79 -4.76
CA ARG A 315 1.05 -14.57 -4.50
C ARG A 315 0.41 -13.34 -5.12
N VAL A 316 0.88 -12.17 -4.70
CA VAL A 316 0.48 -10.89 -5.29
C VAL A 316 1.70 -10.03 -5.62
N VAL A 317 1.62 -9.30 -6.73
CA VAL A 317 2.54 -8.24 -7.14
C VAL A 317 1.83 -6.90 -7.01
N ILE A 318 2.45 -5.97 -6.29
CA ILE A 318 1.88 -4.67 -5.94
C ILE A 318 2.83 -3.50 -6.25
N GLY A 319 2.23 -2.32 -6.49
CA GLY A 319 2.89 -1.03 -6.63
C GLY A 319 2.58 -0.05 -5.50
N HIS A 320 2.31 1.23 -5.85
CA HIS A 320 1.71 2.26 -5.00
C HIS A 320 2.57 2.75 -3.82
N THR A 321 3.27 1.86 -3.14
CA THR A 321 4.09 2.18 -1.97
C THR A 321 5.57 2.08 -2.36
N PRO A 322 6.26 3.22 -2.50
CA PRO A 322 7.67 3.19 -2.88
C PRO A 322 8.51 2.41 -1.89
N THR A 323 9.20 1.39 -2.40
CA THR A 323 9.98 0.47 -1.56
C THR A 323 11.18 1.13 -0.88
N PRO A 324 11.52 0.75 0.36
CA PRO A 324 12.78 1.10 0.98
C PRO A 324 13.98 0.72 0.10
N GLY A 325 14.97 1.60 -0.01
CA GLY A 325 16.16 1.34 -0.83
C GLY A 325 15.91 1.25 -2.34
N ARG A 326 14.68 1.50 -2.81
CA ARG A 326 14.31 1.51 -4.24
C ARG A 326 14.65 0.21 -4.98
N ARG A 327 14.41 -0.91 -4.32
CA ARG A 327 14.63 -2.26 -4.84
C ARG A 327 13.29 -3.01 -4.87
N VAL A 328 13.19 -4.00 -5.72
CA VAL A 328 12.07 -4.95 -5.69
C VAL A 328 12.21 -5.80 -4.42
N LEU A 329 11.15 -5.84 -3.62
CA LEU A 329 11.15 -6.50 -2.32
C LEU A 329 10.13 -7.63 -2.27
N GLU A 330 10.38 -8.59 -1.37
CA GLU A 330 9.44 -9.66 -1.06
C GLU A 330 9.14 -9.75 0.44
N ARG A 331 7.92 -10.16 0.77
CA ARG A 331 7.45 -10.38 2.13
C ARG A 331 6.66 -11.68 2.22
N LEU A 332 6.48 -12.20 3.44
CA LEU A 332 5.70 -13.40 3.70
C LEU A 332 6.12 -14.56 2.79
N ASP A 333 7.43 -14.84 2.75
CA ASP A 333 8.03 -15.92 1.95
C ASP A 333 7.67 -15.82 0.44
N GLY A 334 7.70 -14.60 -0.13
CA GLY A 334 7.43 -14.34 -1.54
C GLY A 334 5.94 -14.32 -1.91
N ARG A 335 5.02 -14.38 -0.95
CA ARG A 335 3.58 -14.21 -1.21
C ARG A 335 3.21 -12.77 -1.58
N ILE A 336 4.04 -11.79 -1.21
CA ILE A 336 3.92 -10.39 -1.64
C ILE A 336 5.21 -10.00 -2.33
N ILE A 337 5.11 -9.40 -3.52
CA ILE A 337 6.24 -8.80 -4.23
C ILE A 337 5.92 -7.33 -4.48
N GLU A 338 6.76 -6.44 -3.93
CA GLU A 338 6.64 -5.00 -4.00
C GLU A 338 7.53 -4.47 -5.10
N ILE A 339 6.96 -3.86 -6.15
CA ILE A 339 7.71 -3.45 -7.35
C ILE A 339 7.74 -1.93 -7.59
N ASP A 340 7.18 -1.10 -6.70
CA ASP A 340 7.34 0.37 -6.81
C ASP A 340 8.73 0.80 -6.34
N THR A 341 9.64 0.87 -7.27
CA THR A 341 11.03 1.28 -7.03
C THR A 341 11.29 2.76 -7.32
N GLY A 342 10.22 3.55 -7.46
CA GLY A 342 10.29 4.99 -7.69
C GLY A 342 10.85 5.36 -9.05
N MET A 343 10.26 4.84 -10.13
CA MET A 343 10.70 4.99 -11.52
C MET A 343 10.94 6.45 -11.91
N LEU A 344 10.12 7.39 -11.44
CA LEU A 344 10.31 8.83 -11.65
C LEU A 344 11.43 9.35 -10.71
N ASN A 345 12.67 9.20 -11.14
CA ASN A 345 13.88 9.50 -10.34
C ASN A 345 13.85 10.88 -9.67
N ASN A 346 13.51 11.95 -10.41
CA ASN A 346 13.51 13.31 -9.88
C ASN A 346 12.54 13.53 -8.71
N TYR A 347 11.56 12.65 -8.55
CA TYR A 347 10.55 12.74 -7.50
C TYR A 347 10.84 11.74 -6.37
N TYR A 348 11.24 10.51 -6.71
CA TYR A 348 11.38 9.42 -5.76
C TYR A 348 12.81 8.98 -5.47
N GLY A 349 13.79 9.45 -6.26
CA GLY A 349 15.20 9.04 -6.09
C GLY A 349 15.50 7.60 -6.50
N GLY A 350 14.59 6.94 -7.24
CA GLY A 350 14.71 5.55 -7.66
C GLY A 350 15.05 5.36 -9.14
N SER A 351 14.81 4.17 -9.66
CA SER A 351 15.02 3.80 -11.05
C SER A 351 13.96 2.79 -11.52
N ALA A 352 13.79 2.64 -12.85
CA ALA A 352 12.87 1.65 -13.38
C ALA A 352 13.42 0.23 -13.20
N ASN A 353 12.60 -0.63 -12.62
CA ASN A 353 12.81 -2.07 -12.55
C ASN A 353 11.61 -2.78 -13.17
N ALA A 354 11.85 -3.93 -13.77
CA ALA A 354 10.82 -4.85 -14.22
C ALA A 354 10.98 -6.20 -13.51
N LEU A 355 9.89 -6.71 -12.99
CA LEU A 355 9.80 -8.07 -12.46
C LEU A 355 9.55 -9.01 -13.62
N ILE A 356 10.26 -10.13 -13.69
CA ILE A 356 10.06 -11.20 -14.65
C ILE A 356 9.67 -12.46 -13.89
N ILE A 357 8.59 -13.11 -14.34
CA ILE A 357 8.13 -14.39 -13.81
C ILE A 357 8.05 -15.37 -14.98
N ASP A 358 8.82 -16.44 -14.92
CA ASP A 358 8.85 -17.50 -15.92
C ASP A 358 9.16 -18.87 -15.29
N SER A 359 9.45 -19.87 -16.10
CA SER A 359 9.78 -21.22 -15.64
C SER A 359 11.06 -21.31 -14.80
N SER A 360 11.94 -20.30 -14.83
CA SER A 360 13.15 -20.25 -14.00
C SER A 360 12.88 -19.66 -12.60
N GLY A 361 11.72 -19.04 -12.41
CA GLY A 361 11.30 -18.41 -11.16
C GLY A 361 11.00 -16.92 -11.31
N VAL A 362 11.34 -16.16 -10.28
CA VAL A 362 11.13 -14.71 -10.20
C VAL A 362 12.49 -14.02 -10.29
N SER A 363 12.59 -13.02 -11.16
CA SER A 363 13.82 -12.24 -11.33
C SER A 363 13.51 -10.77 -11.62
N VAL A 364 14.51 -9.92 -11.53
CA VAL A 364 14.40 -8.46 -11.69
C VAL A 364 15.45 -7.97 -12.67
N VAL A 365 15.04 -7.13 -13.61
CA VAL A 365 15.96 -6.37 -14.46
C VAL A 365 15.81 -4.88 -14.19
N ASN A 366 16.93 -4.15 -14.30
CA ASN A 366 17.00 -2.71 -14.03
C ASN A 366 17.40 -1.96 -15.31
N GLN A 367 16.85 -0.78 -15.52
CA GLN A 367 17.13 0.07 -16.70
C GLN A 367 18.61 0.44 -16.90
N HIS A 368 19.45 0.30 -15.89
CA HIS A 368 20.86 0.71 -15.90
C HIS A 368 21.86 -0.46 -15.89
N SER A 369 21.38 -1.70 -15.79
CA SER A 369 22.24 -2.88 -15.60
C SER A 369 21.75 -4.05 -16.42
N ASP A 370 22.70 -4.78 -17.02
CA ASP A 370 22.44 -6.07 -17.66
C ASP A 370 22.43 -7.23 -16.64
N GLU A 371 22.65 -6.92 -15.36
CA GLU A 371 22.61 -7.90 -14.28
C GLU A 371 21.16 -8.26 -13.96
N VAL A 372 20.86 -9.54 -13.93
CA VAL A 372 19.59 -10.09 -13.47
C VAL A 372 19.70 -10.32 -11.96
N LEU A 373 18.77 -9.76 -11.21
CA LEU A 373 18.74 -9.78 -9.74
C LEU A 373 17.53 -10.59 -9.27
N ASP A 374 17.59 -11.04 -8.03
CA ASP A 374 16.42 -11.58 -7.32
C ASP A 374 15.72 -10.46 -6.53
N PRO A 375 14.40 -10.57 -6.28
CA PRO A 375 13.76 -9.80 -5.22
C PRO A 375 14.50 -10.00 -3.89
N VAL A 376 14.53 -8.98 -3.06
CA VAL A 376 15.18 -9.10 -1.75
C VAL A 376 14.16 -9.03 -0.63
N PRO A 377 14.40 -9.70 0.52
CA PRO A 377 13.51 -9.58 1.65
C PRO A 377 13.27 -8.12 2.05
N HIS A 378 12.02 -7.78 2.36
CA HIS A 378 11.67 -6.44 2.84
C HIS A 378 12.45 -6.15 4.13
N PRO A 379 13.25 -5.09 4.18
CA PRO A 379 14.02 -4.80 5.37
C PRO A 379 13.08 -4.38 6.51
N ARG A 380 13.22 -4.99 7.67
CA ARG A 380 12.55 -4.49 8.87
C ARG A 380 13.01 -3.05 9.13
N SER A 381 12.08 -2.12 9.24
CA SER A 381 12.37 -0.71 9.43
C SER A 381 11.42 -0.06 10.43
N VAL A 382 11.90 0.96 11.14
CA VAL A 382 11.04 1.77 12.02
C VAL A 382 10.30 2.78 11.17
N GLY A 383 9.02 2.51 10.95
CA GLY A 383 8.16 3.34 10.11
C GLY A 383 8.43 3.12 8.62
N SER A 384 7.38 3.09 7.81
CA SER A 384 7.46 2.86 6.36
C SER A 384 7.82 4.13 5.58
N ARG A 385 8.85 4.87 5.99
CA ARG A 385 9.23 6.09 5.31
C ARG A 385 10.11 5.82 4.11
N PRO A 386 9.83 6.46 2.97
CA PRO A 386 10.67 6.37 1.80
C PRO A 386 12.08 6.95 2.00
N GLU A 387 12.20 7.99 2.82
CA GLU A 387 13.47 8.71 3.02
C GLU A 387 13.74 8.91 4.52
N GLY A 388 14.93 8.49 4.97
CA GLY A 388 15.43 8.73 6.33
C GLY A 388 14.96 7.74 7.40
N SER A 389 14.28 6.64 7.05
CA SER A 389 14.09 5.53 7.97
C SER A 389 15.38 4.73 8.13
N LEU A 390 15.72 4.38 9.35
CA LEU A 390 16.82 3.47 9.62
C LEU A 390 16.29 2.03 9.59
N ALA A 391 16.99 1.15 8.88
CA ALA A 391 16.74 -0.27 8.95
C ALA A 391 17.09 -0.82 10.35
N TYR A 392 16.51 -1.94 10.73
CA TYR A 392 16.70 -2.50 12.06
C TYR A 392 18.18 -2.88 12.32
N ASP A 393 18.88 -3.40 11.33
CA ASP A 393 20.32 -3.71 11.42
C ASP A 393 21.16 -2.44 11.63
N GLU A 394 20.85 -1.34 10.98
CA GLU A 394 21.52 -0.06 11.19
C GLU A 394 21.28 0.47 12.62
N ILE A 395 20.09 0.29 13.17
CA ILE A 395 19.77 0.65 14.56
C ILE A 395 20.47 -0.30 15.53
N GLU A 396 20.49 -1.61 15.27
CA GLU A 396 21.24 -2.59 16.06
C GLU A 396 22.73 -2.20 16.17
N ASP A 397 23.36 -1.88 15.05
CA ASP A 397 24.75 -1.47 14.97
C ASP A 397 25.00 -0.19 15.76
N LEU A 398 24.12 0.81 15.59
CA LEU A 398 24.24 2.11 16.26
C LEU A 398 24.04 1.99 17.77
N LEU A 399 23.05 1.23 18.23
CA LEU A 399 22.83 0.95 19.65
C LEU A 399 23.97 0.10 20.24
N GLY A 400 24.50 -0.85 19.47
CA GLY A 400 25.56 -1.75 19.88
C GLY A 400 26.92 -1.07 20.02
N SER A 401 27.30 -0.22 19.07
CA SER A 401 28.65 0.32 18.92
C SER A 401 28.75 1.85 19.03
N GLY A 402 27.63 2.58 18.84
CA GLY A 402 27.62 4.05 18.84
C GLY A 402 28.08 4.67 20.17
N ASN A 403 28.62 5.88 20.09
CA ASN A 403 29.09 6.62 21.27
C ASN A 403 27.90 7.20 22.04
N VAL A 404 27.91 7.11 23.36
CA VAL A 404 26.93 7.80 24.21
C VAL A 404 27.23 9.29 24.20
N VAL A 405 26.33 10.10 23.69
CA VAL A 405 26.46 11.56 23.59
C VAL A 405 25.68 12.31 24.67
N SER A 406 24.59 11.71 25.16
CA SER A 406 23.86 12.25 26.32
C SER A 406 23.12 11.14 27.08
N ARG A 407 22.77 11.42 28.34
CA ARG A 407 21.96 10.56 29.21
C ARG A 407 21.09 11.39 30.12
N GLY A 408 19.85 11.01 30.32
CA GLY A 408 18.88 11.71 31.15
C GLY A 408 17.67 10.84 31.47
N MET A 409 16.66 11.44 32.11
CA MET A 409 15.38 10.78 32.40
C MET A 409 14.28 11.42 31.56
N ASP A 410 13.38 10.61 31.03
CA ASP A 410 12.16 11.12 30.40
C ASP A 410 11.06 11.45 31.44
N GLU A 411 9.96 12.00 30.97
CA GLU A 411 8.79 12.37 31.79
C GLU A 411 8.16 11.18 32.55
N ASN A 412 8.41 9.96 32.07
CA ASN A 412 7.94 8.71 32.68
C ASN A 412 8.97 8.09 33.63
N GLY A 413 10.10 8.78 33.87
CA GLY A 413 11.17 8.31 34.74
C GLY A 413 12.01 7.19 34.13
N ARG A 414 12.06 7.06 32.80
CA ARG A 414 12.89 6.09 32.08
C ARG A 414 14.27 6.70 31.78
N ASP A 415 15.31 5.89 31.87
CA ASP A 415 16.70 6.29 31.59
C ASP A 415 16.93 6.37 30.08
N VAL A 416 16.92 7.58 29.54
CA VAL A 416 17.09 7.86 28.11
C VAL A 416 18.55 8.12 27.79
N VAL A 417 19.06 7.41 26.80
CA VAL A 417 20.44 7.47 26.34
C VAL A 417 20.46 7.82 24.85
N THR A 418 21.16 8.88 24.49
CA THR A 418 21.38 9.23 23.09
C THR A 418 22.70 8.64 22.62
N VAL A 419 22.67 7.92 21.50
CA VAL A 419 23.85 7.32 20.87
C VAL A 419 24.07 7.85 19.47
N SER A 420 25.35 7.98 19.05
CA SER A 420 25.73 8.50 17.73
C SER A 420 26.96 7.79 17.18
N ASP A 421 27.02 7.60 15.87
CA ASP A 421 28.20 7.17 15.12
C ASP A 421 28.96 8.36 14.48
N GLY A 422 28.49 9.59 14.73
CA GLY A 422 29.02 10.83 14.14
C GLY A 422 28.26 11.30 12.90
N ALA A 423 27.60 10.39 12.18
CA ALA A 423 26.73 10.71 11.04
C ALA A 423 25.24 10.69 11.45
N ARG A 424 24.88 9.76 12.32
CA ARG A 424 23.50 9.52 12.77
C ARG A 424 23.43 9.60 14.29
N THR A 425 22.28 9.96 14.80
CA THR A 425 22.01 10.05 16.24
C THR A 425 20.61 9.54 16.53
N ILE A 426 20.47 8.65 17.51
CA ILE A 426 19.18 8.11 17.94
C ILE A 426 19.03 8.15 19.46
N GLU A 427 17.78 8.22 19.93
CA GLU A 427 17.44 8.06 21.34
C GLU A 427 17.12 6.59 21.64
N SER A 428 17.48 6.16 22.84
CA SER A 428 17.20 4.82 23.35
C SER A 428 16.83 4.86 24.82
N ILE A 429 16.16 3.80 25.29
CA ILE A 429 15.83 3.58 26.70
C ILE A 429 16.80 2.56 27.25
N PHE A 430 17.52 2.89 28.33
CA PHE A 430 18.37 1.93 29.03
C PHE A 430 17.59 1.24 30.15
N ALA A 431 17.57 -0.10 30.10
CA ALA A 431 17.01 -0.92 31.16
C ALA A 431 18.10 -1.79 31.77
N LYS A 432 18.34 -1.64 33.08
CA LYS A 432 19.25 -2.51 33.82
C LYS A 432 18.71 -3.92 33.85
N ARG A 433 19.56 -4.94 33.59
CA ARG A 433 19.16 -6.34 33.69
C ARG A 433 18.67 -6.70 35.10
N PRO A 434 17.53 -7.41 35.23
CA PRO A 434 16.97 -7.78 36.55
C PRO A 434 17.79 -8.85 37.29
N GLY A 435 18.56 -9.65 36.58
CA GLY A 435 19.35 -10.76 37.16
C GLY A 435 20.47 -11.25 36.25
N ARG A 436 21.37 -12.07 36.76
CA ARG A 436 22.46 -12.62 35.99
C ARG A 436 21.95 -13.51 34.86
N GLY A 437 22.38 -13.23 33.61
CA GLY A 437 21.96 -13.98 32.43
C GLY A 437 20.49 -13.83 32.08
N PHE A 438 19.84 -12.72 32.51
CA PHE A 438 18.43 -12.44 32.21
C PHE A 438 18.29 -11.03 31.65
N TYR A 439 17.95 -10.95 30.37
CA TYR A 439 17.78 -9.70 29.59
C TYR A 439 16.42 -9.74 28.89
N PRO A 440 15.32 -9.49 29.62
CA PRO A 440 13.96 -9.66 29.08
C PRO A 440 13.64 -8.78 27.89
N GLU A 441 14.15 -7.53 27.84
CA GLU A 441 13.95 -6.62 26.71
C GLU A 441 14.62 -7.18 25.44
N VAL A 442 15.85 -7.71 25.57
CA VAL A 442 16.58 -8.34 24.46
C VAL A 442 15.87 -9.60 23.99
N ALA A 443 15.42 -10.44 24.94
CA ALA A 443 14.68 -11.65 24.61
C ALA A 443 13.37 -11.35 23.89
N ALA A 444 12.65 -10.29 24.29
CA ALA A 444 11.43 -9.88 23.63
C ALA A 444 11.69 -9.46 22.18
N TYR A 445 12.72 -8.66 21.94
CA TYR A 445 13.09 -8.25 20.58
C TYR A 445 13.55 -9.43 19.71
N GLN A 446 14.40 -10.33 20.25
CA GLN A 446 14.85 -11.51 19.51
C GLN A 446 13.70 -12.45 19.17
N LEU A 447 12.75 -12.64 20.09
CA LEU A 447 11.56 -13.45 19.86
C LEU A 447 10.63 -12.78 18.83
N ASP A 448 10.40 -11.46 18.94
CA ASP A 448 9.65 -10.67 17.97
C ASP A 448 10.24 -10.80 16.55
N LYS A 449 11.57 -10.79 16.45
CA LYS A 449 12.29 -10.96 15.19
C LYS A 449 12.09 -12.35 14.59
N LEU A 450 12.11 -13.40 15.42
CA LEU A 450 11.83 -14.77 14.99
C LEU A 450 10.39 -14.98 14.51
N LEU A 451 9.44 -14.30 15.18
CA LEU A 451 8.02 -14.43 14.87
C LEU A 451 7.58 -13.58 13.67
N GLY A 452 8.38 -12.62 13.20
CA GLY A 452 7.91 -11.62 12.23
C GLY A 452 6.83 -10.69 12.78
N LEU A 453 6.78 -10.49 14.13
CA LEU A 453 5.74 -9.68 14.75
C LEU A 453 5.91 -8.17 14.53
N GLU A 454 7.14 -7.68 14.43
CA GLU A 454 7.50 -6.27 14.15
C GLU A 454 6.89 -5.24 15.10
N MET A 455 6.66 -5.62 16.35
CA MET A 455 6.09 -4.74 17.38
C MET A 455 7.08 -4.36 18.48
N VAL A 456 8.18 -5.10 18.67
CA VAL A 456 9.18 -4.78 19.70
C VAL A 456 10.29 -3.95 19.05
N PRO A 457 10.53 -2.70 19.51
CA PRO A 457 11.62 -1.88 18.98
C PRO A 457 12.99 -2.56 19.14
N VAL A 458 13.90 -2.26 18.21
CA VAL A 458 15.28 -2.79 18.23
C VAL A 458 15.90 -2.66 19.59
N THR A 459 16.42 -3.75 20.12
CA THR A 459 16.97 -3.83 21.48
C THR A 459 18.24 -4.66 21.51
N VAL A 460 19.32 -4.06 22.00
CA VAL A 460 20.62 -4.73 22.12
C VAL A 460 21.11 -4.79 23.57
N ARG A 461 21.98 -5.76 23.86
CA ARG A 461 22.71 -5.77 25.14
C ARG A 461 23.76 -4.66 25.15
N ARG A 462 23.82 -3.92 26.24
CA ARG A 462 24.83 -2.87 26.43
C ARG A 462 25.27 -2.79 27.89
N ASN A 463 26.56 -2.61 28.10
CA ASN A 463 27.10 -2.19 29.39
C ASN A 463 27.33 -0.68 29.36
N LEU A 464 26.74 0.04 30.30
CA LEU A 464 26.94 1.49 30.46
C LEU A 464 27.52 1.74 31.85
N ASP A 465 28.71 2.34 31.89
CA ASP A 465 29.40 2.72 33.14
C ASP A 465 29.53 1.56 34.15
N GLY A 466 29.77 0.33 33.64
CA GLY A 466 29.88 -0.88 34.47
C GLY A 466 28.53 -1.51 34.83
N VAL A 467 27.40 -0.98 34.38
CA VAL A 467 26.07 -1.53 34.60
C VAL A 467 25.61 -2.31 33.37
N ASP A 468 25.42 -3.61 33.52
CA ASP A 468 24.87 -4.45 32.44
C ASP A 468 23.37 -4.18 32.27
N GLY A 469 22.93 -4.07 31.01
CA GLY A 469 21.53 -3.83 30.68
C GLY A 469 21.26 -4.01 29.19
N SER A 470 20.18 -3.40 28.74
CA SER A 470 19.78 -3.29 27.34
C SER A 470 19.58 -1.84 26.94
N LEU A 471 19.87 -1.52 25.68
CA LEU A 471 19.43 -0.30 25.03
C LEU A 471 18.34 -0.67 24.03
N GLN A 472 17.15 -0.10 24.21
CA GLN A 472 16.02 -0.23 23.31
C GLN A 472 15.82 1.06 22.54
N PHE A 473 15.68 1.00 21.22
CA PHE A 473 15.37 2.16 20.38
C PHE A 473 14.11 2.88 20.88
N LYS A 474 14.19 4.19 20.99
CA LYS A 474 13.05 5.04 21.36
C LYS A 474 12.54 5.78 20.13
N PRO A 475 11.36 5.44 19.60
CA PRO A 475 10.79 6.11 18.43
C PRO A 475 10.51 7.59 18.71
N VAL A 476 10.90 8.45 17.77
CA VAL A 476 10.83 9.92 17.95
C VAL A 476 9.39 10.43 17.81
N LYS A 477 8.63 9.86 16.86
CA LYS A 477 7.23 10.25 16.59
C LYS A 477 6.29 9.18 17.10
N SER A 478 6.09 9.12 18.40
CA SER A 478 5.17 8.17 19.00
C SER A 478 4.38 8.77 20.14
N ILE A 479 3.19 8.27 20.37
CA ILE A 479 2.38 8.51 21.56
C ILE A 479 2.06 7.20 22.25
N ASN A 480 1.82 7.24 23.56
CA ASN A 480 1.37 6.06 24.29
C ASN A 480 -0.16 5.95 24.31
N GLU A 481 -0.68 4.80 24.73
CA GLU A 481 -2.12 4.54 24.75
C GLU A 481 -2.89 5.49 25.69
N VAL A 482 -2.26 6.00 26.75
CA VAL A 482 -2.89 6.98 27.64
C VAL A 482 -3.09 8.30 26.90
N GLN A 483 -2.05 8.78 26.21
CA GLN A 483 -2.10 10.00 25.40
C GLN A 483 -3.10 9.85 24.25
N ARG A 484 -3.04 8.72 23.51
CA ARG A 484 -3.99 8.43 22.43
C ARG A 484 -5.44 8.55 22.86
N ARG A 485 -5.78 7.96 24.02
CA ARG A 485 -7.15 8.05 24.57
C ARG A 485 -7.54 9.45 24.97
N GLN A 486 -6.61 10.21 25.54
CA GLN A 486 -6.86 11.60 25.96
C GLN A 486 -7.11 12.51 24.75
N GLU A 487 -6.38 12.29 23.67
CA GLU A 487 -6.51 13.07 22.45
C GLU A 487 -7.72 12.62 21.59
N GLY A 488 -8.31 11.46 21.87
CA GLY A 488 -9.39 10.88 21.09
C GLY A 488 -8.97 10.57 19.65
N SER A 489 -7.67 10.33 19.43
CA SER A 489 -7.06 10.20 18.11
C SER A 489 -6.63 8.77 17.83
N GLY A 490 -6.42 8.49 16.54
CA GLY A 490 -5.66 7.37 16.08
C GLY A 490 -6.42 6.17 15.59
N GLY A 491 -5.79 5.53 14.66
CA GLY A 491 -6.16 4.31 13.99
C GLY A 491 -5.54 4.31 12.61
N SER A 492 -5.04 3.18 12.18
CA SER A 492 -4.63 2.95 10.80
C SER A 492 -5.83 2.42 10.03
N ALA A 493 -6.04 2.94 8.84
CA ALA A 493 -7.01 2.36 7.91
C ALA A 493 -6.57 0.97 7.44
N TRP A 494 -5.27 0.72 7.42
CA TRP A 494 -4.69 -0.52 6.86
C TRP A 494 -4.40 -1.58 7.91
N CYS A 495 -3.96 -1.16 9.11
CA CYS A 495 -3.64 -2.06 10.22
C CYS A 495 -4.59 -1.79 11.39
N PRO A 496 -5.79 -2.37 11.41
CA PRO A 496 -6.79 -2.10 12.44
C PRO A 496 -6.24 -2.33 13.84
N LEU A 497 -6.51 -1.40 14.76
CA LEU A 497 -5.96 -1.45 16.11
C LEU A 497 -6.38 -2.71 16.88
N ASN A 498 -7.61 -3.19 16.67
CA ASN A 498 -8.10 -4.42 17.31
C ASN A 498 -7.26 -5.65 16.93
N GLU A 499 -6.82 -5.75 15.68
CA GLU A 499 -5.96 -6.85 15.19
C GLU A 499 -4.56 -6.75 15.79
N GLN A 500 -3.99 -5.55 15.78
CA GLN A 500 -2.70 -5.30 16.43
C GLN A 500 -2.76 -5.56 17.94
N TRP A 501 -3.86 -5.20 18.60
CA TRP A 501 -4.09 -5.48 20.02
C TRP A 501 -4.21 -6.98 20.29
N ASN A 502 -4.86 -7.72 19.39
CA ASN A 502 -4.91 -9.18 19.49
C ASN A 502 -3.52 -9.79 19.35
N ALA A 503 -2.73 -9.36 18.37
CA ALA A 503 -1.35 -9.82 18.17
C ALA A 503 -0.46 -9.51 19.40
N MET A 504 -0.56 -8.29 19.95
CA MET A 504 0.09 -7.93 21.22
C MET A 504 -0.32 -8.87 22.36
N LEU A 505 -1.61 -9.19 22.48
CA LEU A 505 -2.13 -10.03 23.56
C LEU A 505 -1.58 -11.47 23.43
N VAL A 506 -1.55 -12.02 22.22
CA VAL A 506 -0.95 -13.36 21.97
C VAL A 506 0.53 -13.34 22.32
N PHE A 507 1.28 -12.29 21.93
CA PHE A 507 2.68 -12.14 22.31
C PHE A 507 2.90 -12.02 23.82
N ASP A 508 2.08 -11.26 24.52
CA ASP A 508 2.16 -11.11 25.97
C ASP A 508 1.76 -12.42 26.70
N LEU A 509 0.85 -13.24 26.14
CA LEU A 509 0.55 -14.58 26.62
C LEU A 509 1.76 -15.52 26.41
N LEU A 510 2.36 -15.50 25.22
CA LEU A 510 3.54 -16.29 24.90
C LEU A 510 4.73 -15.96 25.82
N THR A 511 5.01 -14.69 26.02
CA THR A 511 6.10 -14.20 26.87
C THR A 511 5.75 -14.20 28.36
N TYR A 512 4.50 -14.47 28.74
CA TYR A 512 3.95 -14.29 30.09
C TYR A 512 4.25 -12.89 30.64
N ASN A 513 3.89 -11.85 29.91
CA ASN A 513 4.10 -10.46 30.32
C ASN A 513 2.93 -9.95 31.15
N ASP A 514 3.05 -9.95 32.46
CA ASP A 514 2.01 -9.51 33.41
C ASP A 514 2.05 -7.98 33.69
N ASN A 515 2.83 -7.21 32.92
CA ASN A 515 3.06 -5.78 33.16
C ASN A 515 2.53 -4.85 32.05
N ARG A 516 1.90 -5.37 31.00
CA ARG A 516 1.38 -4.54 29.91
C ARG A 516 0.37 -3.52 30.41
N ASN A 517 0.59 -2.25 30.10
CA ASN A 517 -0.28 -1.14 30.50
C ASN A 517 -0.20 0.00 29.49
N GLY A 518 -1.04 1.03 29.60
CA GLY A 518 -1.16 2.09 28.61
C GLY A 518 0.08 2.97 28.43
N THR A 519 1.07 2.94 29.33
CA THR A 519 2.31 3.73 29.17
C THR A 519 3.42 2.95 28.46
N ASN A 520 3.27 1.64 28.30
CA ASN A 520 4.25 0.79 27.60
C ASN A 520 3.69 0.15 26.31
N ILE A 521 2.58 0.71 25.82
CA ILE A 521 2.03 0.52 24.48
C ILE A 521 2.20 1.85 23.75
N LEU A 522 3.05 1.89 22.73
CA LEU A 522 3.28 3.07 21.90
C LEU A 522 2.65 2.87 20.53
N TYR A 523 2.36 3.97 19.86
CA TYR A 523 1.89 4.02 18.49
C TYR A 523 2.82 4.90 17.67
N ASP A 524 3.28 4.38 16.54
CA ASP A 524 3.89 5.19 15.50
C ASP A 524 2.84 6.15 14.91
N LEU A 525 3.15 7.43 14.83
CA LEU A 525 2.21 8.44 14.31
C LEU A 525 2.13 8.50 12.79
N ASP A 526 3.02 7.84 12.07
CA ASP A 526 2.98 7.84 10.62
C ASP A 526 2.02 6.74 10.09
N PHE A 527 2.01 5.55 10.72
CA PHE A 527 1.20 4.40 10.28
C PHE A 527 0.33 3.77 11.36
N TRP A 528 0.38 4.30 12.57
CA TRP A 528 -0.36 3.78 13.71
C TRP A 528 -0.03 2.32 14.05
N GLN A 529 1.22 1.92 13.79
CA GLN A 529 1.71 0.62 14.22
C GLN A 529 1.97 0.61 15.72
N LEU A 530 1.60 -0.51 16.34
CA LEU A 530 1.82 -0.75 17.76
C LEU A 530 3.30 -1.05 18.01
N MET A 531 3.86 -0.43 19.05
CA MET A 531 5.20 -0.72 19.53
C MET A 531 5.18 -1.04 21.01
N LEU A 532 5.80 -2.16 21.37
CA LEU A 532 5.75 -2.76 22.71
C LEU A 532 7.08 -2.53 23.43
N ILE A 533 7.05 -1.83 24.53
CA ILE A 533 8.23 -1.58 25.39
C ILE A 533 7.99 -2.12 26.81
N ASP A 534 9.05 -2.11 27.65
CA ASP A 534 9.00 -2.53 29.06
C ASP A 534 8.55 -4.00 29.25
N HIS A 535 9.42 -4.92 28.82
CA HIS A 535 9.27 -6.37 29.02
C HIS A 535 9.98 -6.85 30.30
N GLY A 536 10.36 -5.95 31.19
CA GLY A 536 11.12 -6.27 32.40
C GLY A 536 10.51 -7.33 33.32
N LYS A 537 9.21 -7.58 33.21
CA LYS A 537 8.47 -8.62 33.95
C LYS A 537 8.02 -9.80 33.08
N ALA A 538 8.37 -9.82 31.79
CA ALA A 538 8.09 -10.92 30.90
C ALA A 538 8.97 -12.14 31.17
N PHE A 539 8.73 -13.23 30.46
CA PHE A 539 9.45 -14.49 30.51
C PHE A 539 9.43 -15.15 31.90
N SER A 540 8.26 -15.14 32.55
CA SER A 540 8.05 -15.90 33.78
C SER A 540 8.24 -17.40 33.56
N THR A 541 8.69 -18.12 34.60
CA THR A 541 8.70 -19.60 34.60
C THR A 541 7.33 -20.25 34.78
N ARG A 542 6.27 -19.44 34.93
CA ARG A 542 4.88 -19.90 35.02
C ARG A 542 4.37 -20.29 33.65
N THR A 543 3.37 -21.16 33.63
CA THR A 543 2.61 -21.56 32.44
C THR A 543 1.13 -21.16 32.61
N GLY A 544 0.38 -21.17 31.52
CA GLY A 544 -1.01 -20.71 31.48
C GLY A 544 -1.16 -19.21 31.32
N VAL A 545 -2.38 -18.71 31.45
CA VAL A 545 -2.73 -17.30 31.20
C VAL A 545 -2.35 -16.42 32.39
N PRO A 546 -1.59 -15.32 32.17
CA PRO A 546 -1.34 -14.33 33.23
C PRO A 546 -2.64 -13.80 33.85
N GLN A 547 -2.63 -13.57 35.16
CA GLN A 547 -3.85 -13.17 35.91
C GLN A 547 -4.52 -11.95 35.28
N ARG A 548 -3.76 -11.00 34.78
CA ARG A 548 -4.25 -9.78 34.15
C ARG A 548 -5.07 -10.01 32.87
N PHE A 549 -4.80 -11.09 32.13
CA PHE A 549 -5.45 -11.41 30.87
C PHE A 549 -6.56 -12.46 31.02
N GLN A 550 -6.84 -12.93 32.23
CA GLN A 550 -7.94 -13.86 32.45
C GLN A 550 -9.28 -13.23 32.08
N GLY A 551 -10.03 -13.89 31.22
CA GLY A 551 -11.32 -13.42 30.71
C GLY A 551 -11.27 -12.36 29.61
N ILE A 552 -10.08 -11.97 29.15
CA ILE A 552 -9.94 -11.16 27.93
C ILE A 552 -9.97 -12.10 26.73
N PRO A 553 -10.89 -11.91 25.78
CA PRO A 553 -10.92 -12.72 24.57
C PRO A 553 -9.69 -12.44 23.70
N TYR A 554 -9.12 -13.48 23.13
CA TYR A 554 -8.05 -13.43 22.15
C TYR A 554 -8.24 -14.54 21.11
N GLU A 555 -7.64 -14.35 19.96
CA GLU A 555 -7.67 -15.32 18.87
C GLU A 555 -6.23 -15.62 18.44
N VAL A 556 -5.90 -16.90 18.34
CA VAL A 556 -4.65 -17.36 17.76
C VAL A 556 -4.96 -17.78 16.33
N GLY A 557 -4.78 -16.85 15.39
CA GLY A 557 -5.03 -17.10 13.97
C GLY A 557 -4.10 -18.16 13.38
N GLN A 558 -4.38 -18.62 12.18
CA GLN A 558 -3.61 -19.70 11.53
C GLN A 558 -2.15 -19.27 11.31
N GLY A 559 -1.91 -18.02 10.90
CA GLY A 559 -0.55 -17.50 10.74
C GLY A 559 0.29 -17.56 12.02
N TRP A 560 -0.33 -17.31 13.18
CA TRP A 560 0.34 -17.50 14.48
C TRP A 560 0.67 -18.98 14.75
N LYS A 561 -0.29 -19.89 14.50
CA LYS A 561 -0.10 -21.34 14.72
C LYS A 561 1.00 -21.89 13.83
N ASP A 562 0.99 -21.52 12.56
CA ASP A 562 1.99 -21.93 11.58
C ASP A 562 3.38 -21.41 11.96
N THR A 563 3.50 -20.15 12.33
CA THR A 563 4.76 -19.54 12.78
C THR A 563 5.30 -20.22 14.06
N LEU A 564 4.44 -20.42 15.07
CA LEU A 564 4.83 -21.08 16.31
C LEU A 564 5.28 -22.54 16.08
N THR A 565 4.68 -23.22 15.09
CA THR A 565 5.00 -24.62 14.75
C THR A 565 6.27 -24.72 13.89
N SER A 566 6.54 -23.72 13.05
CA SER A 566 7.71 -23.72 12.16
C SER A 566 9.03 -23.47 12.90
N ILE A 567 9.00 -22.74 14.03
CA ILE A 567 10.19 -22.43 14.83
C ILE A 567 10.54 -23.63 15.72
N SER A 568 11.69 -24.25 15.50
CA SER A 568 12.13 -25.38 16.29
C SER A 568 12.61 -24.99 17.70
N ASP A 569 12.54 -25.93 18.65
CA ASP A 569 13.06 -25.72 19.99
C ASP A 569 14.56 -25.39 19.99
N GLU A 570 15.34 -25.99 19.08
CA GLU A 570 16.76 -25.74 18.89
C GLU A 570 17.01 -24.30 18.44
N GLU A 571 16.21 -23.77 17.52
CA GLU A 571 16.30 -22.40 17.04
C GLU A 571 15.96 -21.40 18.14
N LEU A 572 14.87 -21.61 18.89
CA LEU A 572 14.55 -20.82 20.08
C LEU A 572 15.70 -20.83 21.10
N GLN A 573 16.33 -22.00 21.32
CA GLN A 573 17.47 -22.08 22.21
C GLN A 573 18.67 -21.32 21.68
N GLN A 574 18.99 -21.44 20.41
CA GLN A 574 20.12 -20.76 19.78
C GLN A 574 19.97 -19.24 19.90
N GLN A 575 18.78 -18.71 19.61
CA GLN A 575 18.54 -17.27 19.57
C GLN A 575 18.38 -16.65 20.97
N LEU A 576 17.79 -17.37 21.94
CA LEU A 576 17.39 -16.77 23.21
C LEU A 576 18.25 -17.18 24.40
N SER A 577 19.19 -18.17 24.28
CA SER A 577 19.98 -18.67 25.40
C SER A 577 20.91 -17.63 26.05
N ASP A 578 21.31 -16.60 25.30
CA ASP A 578 22.11 -15.48 25.81
C ASP A 578 21.32 -14.49 26.65
N ALA A 579 19.99 -14.47 26.47
CA ALA A 579 19.06 -13.54 27.13
C ALA A 579 18.17 -14.19 28.19
N LEU A 580 17.91 -15.52 28.07
CA LEU A 580 17.06 -16.32 28.96
C LEU A 580 17.81 -17.53 29.56
N ASP A 581 17.55 -17.81 30.83
CA ASP A 581 17.98 -19.07 31.42
C ASP A 581 17.12 -20.27 30.95
N GLN A 582 17.63 -21.49 31.13
CA GLN A 582 17.00 -22.74 30.69
C GLN A 582 15.59 -22.98 31.26
N LYS A 583 15.25 -22.43 32.45
CA LYS A 583 13.92 -22.60 33.03
C LYS A 583 12.90 -21.71 32.34
N ARG A 584 13.29 -20.47 32.04
CA ARG A 584 12.44 -19.51 31.31
C ARG A 584 12.23 -19.96 29.88
N LEU A 585 13.27 -20.43 29.23
CA LEU A 585 13.19 -20.94 27.87
C LEU A 585 12.25 -22.14 27.75
N ARG A 586 12.36 -23.14 28.66
CA ARG A 586 11.40 -24.26 28.69
C ARG A 586 9.95 -23.82 28.94
N ALA A 587 9.73 -22.80 29.76
CA ALA A 587 8.40 -22.29 30.02
C ALA A 587 7.85 -21.53 28.78
N LEU A 588 8.70 -20.82 28.04
CA LEU A 588 8.35 -20.18 26.78
C LEU A 588 7.94 -21.21 25.72
N ILE A 589 8.75 -22.23 25.48
CA ILE A 589 8.46 -23.32 24.54
C ILE A 589 7.12 -23.98 24.87
N LYS A 590 6.90 -24.30 26.16
CA LYS A 590 5.64 -24.90 26.57
C LYS A 590 4.42 -24.02 26.27
N ARG A 591 4.50 -22.70 26.51
CA ARG A 591 3.41 -21.77 26.18
C ARG A 591 3.21 -21.65 24.67
N GLY A 592 4.30 -21.65 23.90
CA GLY A 592 4.22 -21.66 22.43
C GLY A 592 3.43 -22.86 21.91
N ASN A 593 3.74 -24.06 22.40
CA ASN A 593 3.02 -25.28 22.04
C ASN A 593 1.53 -25.22 22.46
N GLU A 594 1.24 -24.74 23.69
CA GLU A 594 -0.14 -24.56 24.16
C GLU A 594 -0.95 -23.56 23.31
N LEU A 595 -0.31 -22.48 22.80
CA LEU A 595 -0.94 -21.53 21.91
C LEU A 595 -1.13 -22.10 20.49
N ALA A 596 -0.16 -22.82 19.95
CA ALA A 596 -0.27 -23.46 18.65
C ALA A 596 -1.38 -24.52 18.59
N GLU A 597 -1.62 -25.23 19.71
CA GLU A 597 -2.65 -26.27 19.85
C GLU A 597 -4.02 -25.70 20.27
N SER A 598 -4.15 -24.38 20.52
CA SER A 598 -5.42 -23.78 20.96
C SER A 598 -6.47 -23.81 19.83
N ASP A 599 -7.75 -24.01 20.21
CA ASP A 599 -8.91 -24.02 19.29
C ASP A 599 -9.18 -22.63 18.66
#